data_3e6c2bcee46c8e8fe0a01ec5703ab277
#
_entry.id   3e6c2bcee46c8e8fe0a01ec5703ab277
#
_cell.length_a   1.000
_cell.length_b   1.000
_cell.length_c   1.000
_cell.angle_alpha   90.00
_cell.angle_beta   90.00
_cell.angle_gamma   90.00
#
_symmetry.space_group_name_H-M   'P 1'
#
loop_
_entity.id
_entity.type
_entity.pdbx_description
1 polymer ?
#
loop_
_entity_poly.entity_id
_entity_poly.type
_entity_poly.pdbx_seq_one_letter_code
_entity_poly.pdbx_strand_id
1 'polypeptide(L)'
;RIIEASSNKKQIVADFFGGSGVTSSVANKMNRYFIHSDVGINSIQTTRDRLKENGASFDIYEIKDGISFYRNPVQTMEKIKKLIPGLKNEDSLDKFWEGVINDPRYGVVPVYVPNLIDNSTRVLDGVLMRRIMYEAIPELINLPNVKKVIIYYIDISDMDEIEEMISKNKELYVEIEFRDLKDILDDVSLEDAIEYTIKEDHSKIDGGYVIDVSKFYSDAVIRRIDSFNLKSRQNDKKGKFKPI
;
A
#
# COMPACT_ATOMS: atom_id res chain seq x y z
N ARG A 1 8.05 0.98 36.49
CA ARG A 1 8.87 -0.15 37.01
C ARG A 1 9.65 -0.86 35.90
N ILE A 2 8.97 -1.45 34.87
CA ILE A 2 9.69 -2.22 33.82
C ILE A 2 10.70 -1.32 33.10
N ILE A 3 10.27 -0.21 32.53
CA ILE A 3 11.13 0.73 31.80
C ILE A 3 12.28 1.25 32.71
N GLU A 4 11.99 1.53 33.96
CA GLU A 4 12.97 2.02 34.93
C GLU A 4 14.03 0.98 35.26
N ALA A 5 13.62 -0.29 35.39
CA ALA A 5 14.52 -1.38 35.71
C ALA A 5 15.37 -1.85 34.52
N SER A 6 14.88 -1.67 33.30
CA SER A 6 15.49 -2.25 32.07
C SER A 6 16.17 -1.22 31.17
N SER A 7 16.12 0.08 31.51
CA SER A 7 16.71 1.13 30.68
C SER A 7 17.19 2.34 31.50
N ASN A 8 18.10 3.11 30.92
CA ASN A 8 18.63 4.34 31.49
C ASN A 8 18.07 5.57 30.77
N LYS A 9 18.22 6.77 31.37
CA LYS A 9 17.89 8.04 30.72
C LYS A 9 18.59 8.15 29.36
N LYS A 10 17.90 8.72 28.36
CA LYS A 10 18.36 8.90 26.97
C LYS A 10 18.55 7.61 26.17
N GLN A 11 18.20 6.46 26.69
CA GLN A 11 18.11 5.23 25.90
C GLN A 11 16.77 5.17 25.16
N ILE A 12 16.71 4.32 24.15
CA ILE A 12 15.51 4.11 23.33
C ILE A 12 14.69 2.97 23.94
N VAL A 13 13.40 3.21 24.10
CA VAL A 13 12.39 2.20 24.47
C VAL A 13 11.51 1.98 23.26
N ALA A 14 11.46 0.78 22.72
CA ALA A 14 10.66 0.41 21.56
C ALA A 14 9.47 -0.46 21.96
N ASP A 15 8.29 -0.13 21.43
CA ASP A 15 7.07 -0.91 21.57
C ASP A 15 6.39 -1.01 20.20
N PHE A 16 6.48 -2.18 19.57
CA PHE A 16 5.99 -2.40 18.20
C PHE A 16 4.50 -2.78 18.14
N PHE A 17 3.85 -2.96 19.29
CA PHE A 17 2.41 -3.21 19.43
C PHE A 17 1.82 -2.27 20.48
N GLY A 18 2.18 -1.00 20.38
CA GLY A 18 2.09 -0.04 21.46
C GLY A 18 0.68 0.41 21.85
N GLY A 19 -0.35 0.06 21.06
CA GLY A 19 -1.74 0.36 21.38
C GLY A 19 -1.98 1.83 21.65
N SER A 20 -2.49 2.14 22.84
CA SER A 20 -2.79 3.52 23.26
C SER A 20 -1.57 4.34 23.71
N GLY A 21 -0.33 3.86 23.50
CA GLY A 21 0.91 4.60 23.71
C GLY A 21 1.33 4.81 25.18
N VAL A 22 0.92 3.91 26.07
CA VAL A 22 1.31 3.99 27.51
C VAL A 22 2.82 3.89 27.65
N THR A 23 3.45 2.94 26.96
CA THR A 23 4.90 2.72 26.98
C THR A 23 5.67 3.97 26.53
N SER A 24 5.29 4.56 25.39
CA SER A 24 5.91 5.77 24.85
C SER A 24 5.75 6.98 25.78
N SER A 25 4.55 7.15 26.33
CA SER A 25 4.26 8.23 27.28
C SER A 25 5.10 8.11 28.55
N VAL A 26 5.24 6.89 29.10
CA VAL A 26 6.07 6.66 30.30
C VAL A 26 7.57 6.83 29.96
N ALA A 27 8.01 6.34 28.81
CA ALA A 27 9.40 6.53 28.37
C ALA A 27 9.75 8.02 28.26
N ASN A 28 8.90 8.82 27.63
CA ASN A 28 9.07 10.27 27.52
C ASN A 28 9.14 10.93 28.90
N LYS A 29 8.20 10.65 29.82
CA LYS A 29 8.18 11.18 31.19
C LYS A 29 9.43 10.83 32.00
N MET A 30 10.05 9.70 31.69
CA MET A 30 11.25 9.23 32.35
C MET A 30 12.54 9.67 31.62
N ASN A 31 12.43 10.60 30.65
CA ASN A 31 13.55 11.12 29.84
C ASN A 31 14.29 10.03 29.05
N ARG A 32 13.53 9.21 28.35
CA ARG A 32 13.98 8.21 27.38
C ARG A 32 13.41 8.55 26.01
N TYR A 33 14.14 8.19 24.97
CA TYR A 33 13.59 8.19 23.61
C TYR A 33 12.63 7.02 23.46
N PHE A 34 11.70 7.11 22.51
CA PHE A 34 10.74 6.05 22.26
C PHE A 34 10.57 5.80 20.76
N ILE A 35 10.28 4.56 20.43
CA ILE A 35 9.76 4.11 19.15
C ILE A 35 8.44 3.43 19.45
N HIS A 36 7.38 3.87 18.78
CA HIS A 36 6.05 3.30 18.92
C HIS A 36 5.54 2.92 17.53
N SER A 37 5.04 1.71 17.37
CA SER A 37 4.31 1.35 16.17
C SER A 37 3.03 0.61 16.51
N ASP A 38 2.04 0.76 15.64
CA ASP A 38 0.78 0.04 15.72
C ASP A 38 0.12 0.02 14.35
N VAL A 39 -0.60 -1.05 14.04
CA VAL A 39 -1.34 -1.21 12.78
C VAL A 39 -2.67 -0.45 12.80
N GLY A 40 -3.17 -0.10 13.97
CA GLY A 40 -4.45 0.56 14.16
C GLY A 40 -4.35 2.07 14.12
N ILE A 41 -5.01 2.72 13.16
CA ILE A 41 -5.03 4.19 13.07
C ILE A 41 -5.56 4.84 14.36
N ASN A 42 -6.55 4.24 15.02
CA ASN A 42 -7.09 4.74 16.28
C ASN A 42 -6.04 4.68 17.41
N SER A 43 -5.19 3.64 17.42
CA SER A 43 -4.07 3.50 18.37
C SER A 43 -3.06 4.63 18.17
N ILE A 44 -2.68 4.89 16.93
CA ILE A 44 -1.75 5.98 16.58
C ILE A 44 -2.33 7.34 16.95
N GLN A 45 -3.60 7.62 16.67
CA GLN A 45 -4.26 8.86 17.04
C GLN A 45 -4.30 9.06 18.56
N THR A 46 -4.69 8.02 19.31
CA THR A 46 -4.71 8.05 20.78
C THR A 46 -3.32 8.31 21.36
N THR A 47 -2.30 7.64 20.80
CA THR A 47 -0.91 7.81 21.22
C THR A 47 -0.41 9.22 20.92
N ARG A 48 -0.69 9.74 19.73
CA ARG A 48 -0.36 11.11 19.33
C ARG A 48 -0.93 12.14 20.31
N ASP A 49 -2.21 12.02 20.62
CA ASP A 49 -2.91 12.98 21.47
C ASP A 49 -2.34 12.92 22.91
N ARG A 50 -2.14 11.72 23.44
CA ARG A 50 -1.48 11.49 24.73
C ARG A 50 -0.07 12.09 24.82
N LEU A 51 0.73 11.92 23.77
CA LEU A 51 2.09 12.44 23.71
C LEU A 51 2.10 13.97 23.61
N LYS A 52 1.18 14.57 22.85
CA LYS A 52 0.99 16.02 22.78
C LYS A 52 0.61 16.62 24.14
N GLU A 53 -0.33 16.02 24.85
CA GLU A 53 -0.73 16.44 26.20
C GLU A 53 0.45 16.39 27.20
N ASN A 54 1.38 15.46 27.00
CA ASN A 54 2.59 15.36 27.82
C ASN A 54 3.75 16.23 27.33
N GLY A 55 3.54 17.10 26.33
CA GLY A 55 4.57 17.99 25.79
C GLY A 55 5.72 17.27 25.08
N ALA A 56 5.49 16.05 24.57
CA ALA A 56 6.50 15.29 23.83
C ALA A 56 6.70 15.88 22.43
N SER A 57 7.95 15.85 21.95
CA SER A 57 8.31 16.09 20.55
C SER A 57 8.53 14.75 19.86
N PHE A 58 7.88 14.54 18.72
CA PHE A 58 7.95 13.28 17.96
C PHE A 58 7.51 13.49 16.51
N ASP A 59 7.96 12.60 15.64
CA ASP A 59 7.50 12.48 14.25
C ASP A 59 6.62 11.26 14.10
N ILE A 60 5.72 11.30 13.12
CA ILE A 60 4.84 10.18 12.76
C ILE A 60 5.16 9.78 11.33
N TYR A 61 5.45 8.51 11.14
CA TYR A 61 5.73 7.90 9.85
C TYR A 61 4.72 6.82 9.53
N GLU A 62 4.37 6.68 8.27
CA GLU A 62 3.62 5.55 7.75
C GLU A 62 4.57 4.60 7.05
N ILE A 63 4.46 3.30 7.40
CA ILE A 63 5.20 2.25 6.70
C ILE A 63 4.33 1.76 5.55
N LYS A 64 4.77 2.03 4.32
CA LYS A 64 4.11 1.55 3.11
C LYS A 64 4.66 0.16 2.76
N ASP A 65 4.06 -0.86 3.33
CA ASP A 65 4.53 -2.24 3.28
C ASP A 65 3.79 -3.14 2.27
N GLY A 66 2.88 -2.57 1.49
CA GLY A 66 2.07 -3.36 0.55
C GLY A 66 1.00 -4.26 1.18
N ILE A 67 0.96 -4.41 2.50
CA ILE A 67 -0.06 -5.25 3.19
C ILE A 67 -1.48 -4.77 2.89
N SER A 68 -1.68 -3.49 2.63
CA SER A 68 -2.96 -2.92 2.25
C SER A 68 -3.55 -3.57 0.99
N PHE A 69 -2.72 -4.09 0.09
CA PHE A 69 -3.15 -4.79 -1.14
C PHE A 69 -3.91 -6.08 -0.83
N TYR A 70 -3.52 -6.76 0.24
CA TYR A 70 -4.07 -8.06 0.60
C TYR A 70 -5.37 -7.97 1.42
N ARG A 71 -5.79 -6.78 1.82
CA ARG A 71 -7.05 -6.60 2.58
C ARG A 71 -8.30 -6.86 1.75
N ASN A 72 -8.24 -6.56 0.46
CA ASN A 72 -9.33 -6.84 -0.50
C ASN A 72 -8.74 -7.19 -1.87
N PRO A 73 -8.14 -8.39 -2.02
CA PRO A 73 -7.29 -8.73 -3.15
C PRO A 73 -8.00 -8.64 -4.50
N VAL A 74 -9.26 -9.06 -4.58
CA VAL A 74 -10.02 -9.05 -5.84
C VAL A 74 -10.22 -7.63 -6.36
N GLN A 75 -10.74 -6.74 -5.52
CA GLN A 75 -10.96 -5.35 -5.91
C GLN A 75 -9.66 -4.60 -6.16
N THR A 76 -8.63 -4.93 -5.38
CA THR A 76 -7.30 -4.34 -5.55
C THR A 76 -6.69 -4.76 -6.88
N MET A 77 -6.79 -6.04 -7.28
CA MET A 77 -6.33 -6.50 -8.60
C MET A 77 -7.03 -5.78 -9.75
N GLU A 78 -8.35 -5.63 -9.69
CA GLU A 78 -9.09 -4.89 -10.73
C GLU A 78 -8.64 -3.42 -10.84
N LYS A 79 -8.33 -2.79 -9.71
CA LYS A 79 -7.79 -1.43 -9.70
C LYS A 79 -6.39 -1.36 -10.29
N ILE A 80 -5.48 -2.24 -9.83
CA ILE A 80 -4.11 -2.32 -10.33
C ILE A 80 -4.10 -2.42 -11.85
N LYS A 81 -4.88 -3.32 -12.43
CA LYS A 81 -4.98 -3.50 -13.88
C LYS A 81 -5.34 -2.20 -14.62
N LYS A 82 -6.26 -1.41 -14.05
CA LYS A 82 -6.69 -0.13 -14.63
C LYS A 82 -5.65 0.97 -14.52
N LEU A 83 -4.72 0.85 -13.59
CA LEU A 83 -3.73 1.85 -13.27
C LEU A 83 -2.40 1.63 -14.00
N ILE A 84 -2.12 0.41 -14.46
CA ILE A 84 -0.96 0.15 -15.29
C ILE A 84 -1.19 0.82 -16.66
N PRO A 85 -0.42 1.88 -16.99
CA PRO A 85 -0.66 2.65 -18.20
C PRO A 85 -0.48 1.77 -19.45
N GLY A 86 -1.49 1.74 -20.29
CA GLY A 86 -1.44 1.03 -21.56
C GLY A 86 -1.59 -0.47 -21.49
N LEU A 87 -1.85 -1.05 -20.31
CA LEU A 87 -2.12 -2.48 -20.16
C LEU A 87 -3.41 -2.85 -20.90
N LYS A 88 -3.33 -3.85 -21.76
CA LYS A 88 -4.45 -4.43 -22.50
C LYS A 88 -4.49 -5.92 -22.27
N ASN A 89 -5.69 -6.47 -22.20
CA ASN A 89 -5.87 -7.92 -22.22
C ASN A 89 -5.44 -8.46 -23.57
N GLU A 90 -4.79 -9.62 -23.56
CA GLU A 90 -4.37 -10.34 -24.74
C GLU A 90 -4.72 -11.82 -24.57
N ASP A 91 -5.72 -12.28 -25.30
CA ASP A 91 -6.27 -13.64 -25.17
C ASP A 91 -5.29 -14.74 -25.61
N SER A 92 -4.24 -14.38 -26.34
CA SER A 92 -3.20 -15.32 -26.79
C SER A 92 -2.13 -15.59 -25.73
N LEU A 93 -2.15 -14.89 -24.60
CA LEU A 93 -1.22 -15.09 -23.51
C LEU A 93 -1.66 -16.21 -22.57
N ASP A 94 -0.68 -16.93 -22.02
CA ASP A 94 -0.91 -17.79 -20.87
C ASP A 94 -1.40 -16.97 -19.69
N LYS A 95 -2.18 -17.60 -18.81
CA LYS A 95 -2.75 -16.99 -17.58
C LYS A 95 -1.71 -16.46 -16.59
N PHE A 96 -0.44 -16.77 -16.82
CA PHE A 96 0.66 -16.23 -16.05
C PHE A 96 0.85 -14.73 -16.28
N TRP A 97 0.62 -14.28 -17.52
CA TRP A 97 0.75 -12.88 -17.90
C TRP A 97 -0.59 -12.16 -17.76
N GLU A 98 -0.57 -11.00 -17.15
CA GLU A 98 -1.78 -10.20 -16.91
C GLU A 98 -2.30 -9.50 -18.18
N GLY A 99 -1.42 -9.26 -19.14
CA GLY A 99 -1.72 -8.60 -20.40
C GLY A 99 -0.47 -8.11 -21.10
N VAL A 100 -0.65 -7.19 -22.04
CA VAL A 100 0.46 -6.58 -22.82
C VAL A 100 0.37 -5.06 -22.80
N ILE A 101 1.55 -4.44 -22.94
CA ILE A 101 1.69 -3.02 -23.27
C ILE A 101 2.28 -2.92 -24.68
N ASN A 102 1.69 -2.08 -25.53
CA ASN A 102 2.26 -1.78 -26.82
C ASN A 102 3.27 -0.64 -26.70
N ASP A 103 4.56 -0.98 -26.73
CA ASP A 103 5.65 -0.03 -26.65
C ASP A 103 6.15 0.35 -28.06
N PRO A 104 6.39 1.65 -28.37
CA PRO A 104 6.87 2.07 -29.69
C PRO A 104 8.23 1.49 -30.10
N ARG A 105 9.10 1.14 -29.12
CA ARG A 105 10.46 0.61 -29.36
C ARG A 105 10.50 -0.92 -29.36
N TYR A 106 9.76 -1.51 -28.41
CA TYR A 106 9.83 -2.95 -28.11
C TYR A 106 8.69 -3.74 -28.74
N GLY A 107 7.66 -3.07 -29.26
CA GLY A 107 6.46 -3.73 -29.77
C GLY A 107 5.57 -4.25 -28.66
N VAL A 108 5.20 -5.53 -28.70
CA VAL A 108 4.37 -6.18 -27.67
C VAL A 108 5.25 -6.51 -26.47
N VAL A 109 4.91 -5.95 -25.32
CA VAL A 109 5.60 -6.14 -24.03
C VAL A 109 4.65 -6.83 -23.05
N PRO A 110 4.80 -8.14 -22.81
CA PRO A 110 4.03 -8.86 -21.79
C PRO A 110 4.30 -8.31 -20.39
N VAL A 111 3.25 -8.30 -19.58
CA VAL A 111 3.28 -7.74 -18.22
C VAL A 111 2.85 -8.81 -17.24
N TYR A 112 3.71 -9.08 -16.26
CA TYR A 112 3.40 -9.87 -15.09
C TYR A 112 2.98 -8.97 -13.94
N VAL A 113 1.90 -9.35 -13.24
CA VAL A 113 1.45 -8.69 -12.01
C VAL A 113 1.24 -9.78 -10.96
N PRO A 114 1.76 -9.61 -9.72
CA PRO A 114 1.54 -10.58 -8.64
C PRO A 114 0.04 -10.80 -8.40
N ASN A 115 -0.36 -12.06 -8.32
CA ASN A 115 -1.73 -12.41 -7.97
C ASN A 115 -1.93 -12.28 -6.46
N LEU A 116 -2.64 -11.26 -6.01
CA LEU A 116 -2.87 -10.99 -4.59
C LEU A 116 -3.66 -12.09 -3.86
N ILE A 117 -4.30 -12.98 -4.59
CA ILE A 117 -5.05 -14.11 -4.02
C ILE A 117 -4.10 -15.29 -3.74
N ASP A 118 -3.02 -15.40 -4.51
CA ASP A 118 -2.03 -16.47 -4.41
C ASP A 118 -0.83 -16.05 -3.56
N ASN A 119 -0.70 -16.67 -2.39
CA ASN A 119 0.40 -16.38 -1.46
C ASN A 119 1.80 -16.67 -2.05
N SER A 120 1.91 -17.56 -3.04
CA SER A 120 3.19 -17.91 -3.66
C SER A 120 3.77 -16.81 -4.55
N THR A 121 2.98 -15.78 -4.86
CA THR A 121 3.39 -14.65 -5.70
C THR A 121 3.63 -13.36 -4.94
N ARG A 122 3.52 -13.40 -3.60
CA ARG A 122 3.67 -12.20 -2.75
C ARG A 122 5.07 -11.62 -2.75
N VAL A 123 6.05 -12.48 -2.79
CA VAL A 123 7.47 -12.10 -2.79
C VAL A 123 8.09 -12.56 -4.09
N LEU A 124 8.73 -11.67 -4.80
CA LEU A 124 9.58 -12.03 -5.93
C LEU A 124 10.88 -12.61 -5.37
N ASP A 125 10.94 -13.93 -5.33
CA ASP A 125 12.09 -14.69 -4.87
C ASP A 125 12.72 -15.51 -6.00
N GLY A 126 13.82 -16.19 -5.71
CA GLY A 126 14.50 -17.03 -6.69
C GLY A 126 13.65 -18.18 -7.21
N VAL A 127 12.60 -18.63 -6.50
CA VAL A 127 11.70 -19.69 -6.96
C VAL A 127 10.75 -19.15 -8.01
N LEU A 128 10.10 -18.02 -7.72
CA LEU A 128 9.21 -17.34 -8.65
C LEU A 128 9.98 -16.87 -9.89
N MET A 129 11.20 -16.35 -9.72
CA MET A 129 12.01 -15.90 -10.83
C MET A 129 12.43 -17.05 -11.75
N ARG A 130 12.79 -18.22 -11.22
CA ARG A 130 13.04 -19.42 -12.04
C ARG A 130 11.80 -19.82 -12.84
N ARG A 131 10.64 -19.79 -12.22
CA ARG A 131 9.38 -20.08 -12.91
C ARG A 131 9.10 -19.11 -14.04
N ILE A 132 9.37 -17.81 -13.83
CA ILE A 132 9.26 -16.79 -14.88
C ILE A 132 10.21 -17.11 -16.04
N MET A 133 11.49 -17.36 -15.76
CA MET A 133 12.51 -17.54 -16.78
C MET A 133 12.37 -18.85 -17.57
N TYR A 134 11.99 -19.94 -16.91
CA TYR A 134 12.02 -21.26 -17.52
C TYR A 134 10.65 -21.82 -17.95
N GLU A 135 9.56 -21.24 -17.44
CA GLU A 135 8.21 -21.66 -17.79
C GLU A 135 7.48 -20.56 -18.55
N ALA A 136 7.37 -19.35 -18.01
CA ALA A 136 6.51 -18.32 -18.58
C ALA A 136 7.11 -17.59 -19.79
N ILE A 137 8.40 -17.25 -19.76
CA ILE A 137 9.07 -16.58 -20.90
C ILE A 137 9.14 -17.47 -22.14
N PRO A 138 9.48 -18.77 -22.07
CA PRO A 138 9.48 -19.64 -23.26
C PRO A 138 8.15 -19.72 -23.99
N GLU A 139 7.03 -19.61 -23.30
CA GLU A 139 5.69 -19.63 -23.92
C GLU A 139 5.42 -18.39 -24.79
N LEU A 140 6.15 -17.29 -24.55
CA LEU A 140 6.05 -16.08 -25.35
C LEU A 140 6.61 -16.22 -26.78
N ILE A 141 7.29 -17.31 -27.08
CA ILE A 141 7.87 -17.57 -28.43
C ILE A 141 6.78 -17.57 -29.55
N ASN A 142 5.54 -17.83 -29.17
CA ASN A 142 4.40 -17.81 -30.09
C ASN A 142 3.89 -16.37 -30.37
N LEU A 143 4.33 -15.39 -29.62
CA LEU A 143 3.98 -13.98 -29.85
C LEU A 143 5.03 -13.30 -30.76
N PRO A 144 4.60 -12.55 -31.76
CA PRO A 144 5.54 -11.90 -32.68
C PRO A 144 6.33 -10.80 -31.96
N ASN A 145 7.68 -10.88 -32.09
CA ASN A 145 8.60 -9.83 -31.70
C ASN A 145 8.61 -9.39 -30.21
N VAL A 146 8.41 -10.32 -29.28
CA VAL A 146 8.63 -10.02 -27.86
C VAL A 146 10.13 -9.88 -27.60
N LYS A 147 10.56 -8.68 -27.25
CA LYS A 147 11.96 -8.35 -26.91
C LYS A 147 12.13 -7.96 -25.44
N LYS A 148 11.03 -7.66 -24.76
CA LYS A 148 11.01 -7.15 -23.40
C LYS A 148 9.81 -7.68 -22.67
N VAL A 149 9.94 -7.91 -21.37
CA VAL A 149 8.85 -8.18 -20.42
C VAL A 149 8.95 -7.24 -19.24
N ILE A 150 7.81 -6.88 -18.64
CA ILE A 150 7.74 -6.10 -17.43
C ILE A 150 7.23 -6.99 -16.31
N ILE A 151 7.96 -7.02 -15.20
CA ILE A 151 7.62 -7.79 -14.01
C ILE A 151 7.34 -6.80 -12.88
N TYR A 152 6.07 -6.65 -12.51
CA TYR A 152 5.70 -5.95 -11.30
C TYR A 152 5.92 -6.84 -10.09
N TYR A 153 6.41 -6.27 -9.00
CA TYR A 153 6.55 -6.94 -7.70
C TYR A 153 5.99 -6.06 -6.57
N ILE A 154 5.65 -6.66 -5.45
CA ILE A 154 5.25 -5.95 -4.22
C ILE A 154 6.43 -5.96 -3.25
N ASP A 155 6.94 -7.15 -2.98
CA ASP A 155 8.13 -7.37 -2.17
C ASP A 155 9.12 -8.23 -2.93
N ILE A 156 10.39 -8.05 -2.66
CA ILE A 156 11.48 -8.79 -3.28
C ILE A 156 12.40 -9.34 -2.20
N SER A 157 12.85 -10.59 -2.35
CA SER A 157 13.71 -11.22 -1.36
C SER A 157 15.13 -10.68 -1.39
N ASP A 158 15.74 -10.72 -2.57
CA ASP A 158 17.12 -10.28 -2.84
C ASP A 158 17.27 -9.94 -4.31
N MET A 159 17.44 -8.65 -4.63
CA MET A 159 17.56 -8.19 -6.02
C MET A 159 18.87 -8.65 -6.63
N ASP A 160 19.96 -8.64 -5.86
CA ASP A 160 21.30 -9.03 -6.34
C ASP A 160 21.31 -10.50 -6.75
N GLU A 161 20.68 -11.39 -5.97
CA GLU A 161 20.51 -12.80 -6.32
C GLU A 161 19.72 -12.97 -7.63
N ILE A 162 18.64 -12.21 -7.78
CA ILE A 162 17.78 -12.27 -8.97
C ILE A 162 18.54 -11.78 -10.22
N GLU A 163 19.26 -10.67 -10.13
CA GLU A 163 20.08 -10.15 -11.23
C GLU A 163 21.20 -11.11 -11.61
N GLU A 164 21.83 -11.74 -10.63
CA GLU A 164 22.84 -12.78 -10.85
C GLU A 164 22.24 -13.99 -11.61
N MET A 165 21.05 -14.44 -11.22
CA MET A 165 20.35 -15.52 -11.90
C MET A 165 20.04 -15.19 -13.37
N ILE A 166 19.58 -13.97 -13.65
CA ILE A 166 19.29 -13.48 -15.01
C ILE A 166 20.58 -13.44 -15.83
N SER A 167 21.65 -12.89 -15.29
CA SER A 167 22.94 -12.75 -15.99
C SER A 167 23.58 -14.08 -16.36
N LYS A 168 23.35 -15.13 -15.58
CA LYS A 168 23.82 -16.48 -15.82
C LYS A 168 23.01 -17.24 -16.88
N ASN A 169 21.79 -16.81 -17.16
CA ASN A 169 20.90 -17.47 -18.13
C ASN A 169 21.18 -16.97 -19.55
N LYS A 170 22.01 -17.73 -20.27
CA LYS A 170 22.39 -17.41 -21.66
C LYS A 170 21.26 -17.68 -22.68
N GLU A 171 20.22 -18.39 -22.29
CA GLU A 171 19.08 -18.73 -23.16
C GLU A 171 17.99 -17.65 -23.11
N LEU A 172 18.12 -16.70 -22.18
CA LEU A 172 17.17 -15.61 -22.06
C LEU A 172 17.31 -14.66 -23.27
N TYR A 173 16.24 -14.55 -24.06
CA TYR A 173 16.20 -13.76 -25.29
C TYR A 173 15.43 -12.44 -25.15
N VAL A 174 14.88 -12.15 -23.95
CA VAL A 174 14.11 -10.96 -23.65
C VAL A 174 14.79 -10.12 -22.56
N GLU A 175 14.65 -8.82 -22.66
CA GLU A 175 15.00 -7.89 -21.58
C GLU A 175 13.93 -7.97 -20.47
N ILE A 176 14.34 -8.03 -19.23
CA ILE A 176 13.44 -8.02 -18.08
C ILE A 176 13.52 -6.65 -17.40
N GLU A 177 12.39 -5.98 -17.26
CA GLU A 177 12.26 -4.74 -16.50
C GLU A 177 11.44 -5.00 -15.23
N PHE A 178 12.02 -4.65 -14.07
CA PHE A 178 11.33 -4.74 -12.79
C PHE A 178 10.68 -3.41 -12.43
N ARG A 179 9.46 -3.47 -11.89
CA ARG A 179 8.71 -2.30 -11.40
C ARG A 179 8.09 -2.59 -10.04
N ASP A 180 8.28 -1.69 -9.10
CA ASP A 180 7.58 -1.76 -7.82
C ASP A 180 6.09 -1.42 -8.02
N LEU A 181 5.23 -2.35 -7.62
CA LEU A 181 3.79 -2.14 -7.73
C LEU A 181 3.30 -1.05 -6.77
N LYS A 182 4.04 -0.81 -5.70
CA LYS A 182 3.74 0.25 -4.73
C LYS A 182 3.82 1.64 -5.36
N ASP A 183 4.72 1.85 -6.32
CA ASP A 183 4.86 3.14 -7.02
C ASP A 183 3.60 3.52 -7.78
N ILE A 184 2.95 2.54 -8.44
CA ILE A 184 1.67 2.78 -9.12
C ILE A 184 0.55 3.11 -8.14
N LEU A 185 0.62 2.58 -6.95
CA LEU A 185 -0.41 2.73 -5.93
C LEU A 185 -0.18 3.93 -5.02
N ASP A 186 1.03 4.48 -4.99
CA ASP A 186 1.27 5.79 -4.41
C ASP A 186 0.55 6.90 -5.21
N ASP A 187 0.44 6.77 -6.52
CA ASP A 187 -0.43 7.62 -7.36
C ASP A 187 -1.94 7.37 -7.12
N VAL A 188 -2.27 6.25 -6.49
CA VAL A 188 -3.63 5.85 -6.08
C VAL A 188 -3.79 5.86 -4.58
N SER A 189 -2.77 6.28 -3.84
CA SER A 189 -2.93 6.52 -2.42
C SER A 189 -4.14 7.44 -2.26
N LEU A 190 -5.15 6.84 -1.67
CA LEU A 190 -6.35 7.43 -1.12
C LEU A 190 -6.19 8.94 -0.95
N GLU A 191 -6.41 9.70 -2.01
CA GLU A 191 -6.44 11.14 -1.90
C GLU A 191 -7.69 11.49 -1.10
N ASP A 192 -7.52 11.54 0.21
CA ASP A 192 -8.41 12.34 1.01
C ASP A 192 -8.13 13.79 0.61
N ALA A 193 -8.84 14.27 -0.39
CA ALA A 193 -8.73 15.63 -0.87
C ALA A 193 -9.68 16.51 -0.06
N ILE A 194 -9.15 17.52 0.57
CA ILE A 194 -9.92 18.55 1.27
C ILE A 194 -9.53 19.93 0.72
N GLU A 195 -10.51 20.64 0.20
CA GLU A 195 -10.37 22.06 -0.11
C GLU A 195 -11.07 22.87 0.98
N TYR A 196 -10.31 23.69 1.67
CA TYR A 196 -10.85 24.47 2.77
C TYR A 196 -10.26 25.87 2.82
N THR A 197 -10.99 26.79 3.42
CA THR A 197 -10.52 28.11 3.77
C THR A 197 -10.66 28.34 5.26
N ILE A 198 -9.66 28.97 5.86
CA ILE A 198 -9.69 29.36 7.27
C ILE A 198 -10.03 30.86 7.32
N LYS A 199 -11.07 31.20 8.06
CA LYS A 199 -11.49 32.59 8.30
C LYS A 199 -11.47 32.89 9.78
N GLU A 200 -11.08 34.08 10.14
CA GLU A 200 -11.21 34.54 11.54
C GLU A 200 -12.69 34.72 11.89
N ASP A 201 -13.08 34.23 13.05
CA ASP A 201 -14.44 34.37 13.58
C ASP A 201 -14.48 35.54 14.57
N HIS A 202 -14.85 36.69 14.04
CA HIS A 202 -14.99 37.89 14.85
C HIS A 202 -16.28 37.93 15.68
N SER A 203 -17.11 36.89 15.61
CA SER A 203 -18.35 36.83 16.41
C SER A 203 -18.13 36.38 17.84
N LYS A 204 -16.96 35.84 18.16
CA LYS A 204 -16.57 35.38 19.50
C LYS A 204 -15.72 36.43 20.22
N ILE A 205 -16.00 36.63 21.48
CA ILE A 205 -15.31 37.65 22.32
C ILE A 205 -13.81 37.37 22.44
N ASP A 206 -13.41 36.09 22.45
CA ASP A 206 -12.01 35.67 22.61
C ASP A 206 -11.32 35.36 21.24
N GLY A 207 -11.97 35.72 20.13
CA GLY A 207 -11.52 35.34 18.79
C GLY A 207 -11.77 33.86 18.47
N GLY A 208 -11.53 33.49 17.26
CA GLY A 208 -11.67 32.12 16.82
C GLY A 208 -11.42 31.96 15.32
N TYR A 209 -11.43 30.73 14.85
CA TYR A 209 -11.33 30.43 13.44
C TYR A 209 -12.48 29.54 13.02
N VAL A 210 -13.01 29.80 11.82
CA VAL A 210 -13.96 28.92 11.13
C VAL A 210 -13.26 28.30 9.95
N ILE A 211 -13.37 26.99 9.85
CA ILE A 211 -12.90 26.23 8.69
C ILE A 211 -14.12 25.99 7.78
N ASP A 212 -14.07 26.60 6.62
CA ASP A 212 -15.09 26.46 5.59
C ASP A 212 -14.58 25.41 4.58
N VAL A 213 -15.19 24.22 4.56
CA VAL A 213 -14.82 23.11 3.72
C VAL A 213 -15.63 23.17 2.44
N SER A 214 -15.01 23.52 1.33
CA SER A 214 -15.66 23.64 0.02
C SER A 214 -15.73 22.30 -0.72
N LYS A 215 -14.75 21.41 -0.47
CA LYS A 215 -14.71 20.08 -1.07
C LYS A 215 -14.06 19.09 -0.12
N PHE A 216 -14.69 17.94 0.00
CA PHE A 216 -14.15 16.82 0.76
C PHE A 216 -14.34 15.53 -0.04
N TYR A 217 -13.27 14.82 -0.28
CA TYR A 217 -13.27 13.50 -0.89
C TYR A 217 -12.43 12.56 -0.04
N SER A 218 -13.02 11.45 0.36
CA SER A 218 -12.32 10.40 1.11
C SER A 218 -12.76 9.03 0.65
N ASP A 219 -11.85 8.31 0.03
CA ASP A 219 -12.06 6.92 -0.37
C ASP A 219 -12.39 6.02 0.83
N ALA A 220 -11.82 6.30 1.99
CA ALA A 220 -12.09 5.55 3.21
C ALA A 220 -13.54 5.75 3.68
N VAL A 221 -14.05 6.98 3.59
CA VAL A 221 -15.45 7.30 3.93
C VAL A 221 -16.39 6.67 2.90
N ILE A 222 -16.10 6.80 1.61
CA ILE A 222 -16.92 6.21 0.54
C ILE A 222 -17.03 4.70 0.73
N ARG A 223 -15.93 4.00 0.98
CA ARG A 223 -15.95 2.54 1.24
C ARG A 223 -16.75 2.16 2.47
N ARG A 224 -16.70 2.97 3.54
CA ARG A 224 -17.53 2.73 4.73
C ARG A 224 -19.01 2.90 4.43
N ILE A 225 -19.36 3.92 3.65
CA ILE A 225 -20.73 4.15 3.18
C ILE A 225 -21.19 2.98 2.33
N ASP A 226 -20.40 2.55 1.35
CA ASP A 226 -20.73 1.42 0.48
C ASP A 226 -20.91 0.12 1.28
N SER A 227 -20.00 -0.16 2.22
CA SER A 227 -20.09 -1.33 3.10
C SER A 227 -21.33 -1.27 4.00
N PHE A 228 -21.67 -0.09 4.51
CA PHE A 228 -22.88 0.12 5.30
C PHE A 228 -24.12 -0.07 4.45
N ASN A 229 -24.16 0.52 3.26
CA ASN A 229 -25.26 0.41 2.30
C ASN A 229 -25.49 -1.05 1.90
N LEU A 230 -24.39 -1.80 1.60
CA LEU A 230 -24.48 -3.21 1.25
C LEU A 230 -25.07 -4.05 2.38
N LYS A 231 -24.55 -3.89 3.61
CA LYS A 231 -25.04 -4.61 4.79
C LYS A 231 -26.48 -4.25 5.12
N SER A 232 -26.83 -2.98 5.01
CA SER A 232 -28.19 -2.49 5.28
C SER A 232 -29.17 -3.02 4.25
N ARG A 233 -28.79 -3.08 2.97
CA ARG A 233 -29.57 -3.66 1.88
C ARG A 233 -29.79 -5.17 2.08
N GLN A 234 -28.76 -5.91 2.51
CA GLN A 234 -28.87 -7.34 2.80
C GLN A 234 -29.80 -7.63 3.98
N ASN A 235 -29.86 -6.73 4.97
CA ASN A 235 -30.69 -6.88 6.17
C ASN A 235 -32.10 -6.30 6.00
N ASP A 236 -32.38 -5.61 4.92
CA ASP A 236 -33.71 -4.98 4.68
C ASP A 236 -34.73 -5.99 4.13
N LYS A 237 -35.36 -6.70 5.05
CA LYS A 237 -36.47 -7.62 4.73
C LYS A 237 -37.74 -6.92 4.25
N LYS A 238 -37.84 -5.60 4.33
CA LYS A 238 -39.05 -4.81 4.02
C LYS A 238 -38.92 -3.90 2.79
N GLY A 239 -37.77 -3.90 2.12
CA GLY A 239 -37.52 -3.10 0.93
C GLY A 239 -37.59 -1.57 1.13
N LYS A 240 -37.36 -1.10 2.36
CA LYS A 240 -37.43 0.32 2.73
C LYS A 240 -36.08 1.00 2.83
N PHE A 241 -35.00 0.27 2.56
CA PHE A 241 -33.65 0.80 2.63
C PHE A 241 -33.46 1.95 1.64
N LYS A 242 -32.91 3.07 2.13
CA LYS A 242 -32.42 4.18 1.30
C LYS A 242 -30.91 4.27 1.53
N PRO A 243 -30.08 4.27 0.47
CA PRO A 243 -28.64 4.47 0.61
C PRO A 243 -28.35 5.87 1.14
N ILE A 244 -27.24 5.98 1.88
CA ILE A 244 -26.66 7.26 2.31
C ILE A 244 -25.91 7.87 1.12
#